data_e7d0fd0678a96f72f12973b6bcafb827
#
_entry.id   e7d0fd0678a96f72f12973b6bcafb827
#
_cell.length_a   1.000
_cell.length_b   1.000
_cell.length_c   1.000
_cell.angle_alpha   90.00
_cell.angle_beta   90.00
_cell.angle_gamma   90.00
#
_symmetry.space_group_name_H-M   'P 1'
#
loop_
_entity.id
_entity.type
_entity.pdbx_description
1 polymer ?
#
loop_
_entity_poly.entity_id
_entity_poly.type
_entity_poly.pdbx_seq_one_letter_code
_entity_poly.pdbx_strand_id
1 'polypeptide(L)'
;MTAPLTIRLHPADNVVVARMDILPGTKIEGEVAAATRVPPGHKILTRAIRQGEPLRKYNQIIGFATEDLAAGAHIHTHNCVMGDFERDYAFCADTHPTDYITPAATFMGYRRADGRSATRNYLGIVTTVNCSAATSRM
;
A
#
# COMPACT_ATOMS: atom_id res chain seq x y z
N MET A 1 10.78 2.04 -24.80
CA MET A 1 10.94 1.02 -23.73
C MET A 1 9.56 0.46 -23.43
N THR A 2 9.38 -0.85 -23.52
CA THR A 2 8.12 -1.51 -23.14
C THR A 2 7.96 -1.45 -21.62
N ALA A 3 6.78 -1.10 -21.13
CA ALA A 3 6.50 -1.07 -19.70
C ALA A 3 6.66 -2.48 -19.10
N PRO A 4 7.21 -2.62 -17.87
CA PRO A 4 7.41 -3.94 -17.26
C PRO A 4 6.05 -4.64 -17.05
N LEU A 5 6.02 -5.96 -17.22
CA LEU A 5 4.81 -6.78 -17.09
C LEU A 5 4.33 -6.88 -15.64
N THR A 6 5.26 -6.74 -14.69
CA THR A 6 5.00 -6.88 -13.26
C THR A 6 5.53 -5.68 -12.48
N ILE A 7 5.06 -5.53 -11.25
CA ILE A 7 5.54 -4.52 -10.30
C ILE A 7 6.03 -5.24 -9.05
N ARG A 8 7.28 -4.99 -8.66
CA ARG A 8 7.82 -5.30 -7.35
C ARG A 8 7.65 -4.04 -6.46
N LEU A 9 7.03 -4.18 -5.33
CA LEU A 9 6.71 -3.06 -4.44
C LEU A 9 7.79 -2.81 -3.38
N HIS A 10 8.53 -3.88 -3.00
CA HIS A 10 9.65 -3.78 -2.05
C HIS A 10 10.70 -4.86 -2.36
N PRO A 11 12.00 -4.62 -2.16
CA PRO A 11 13.06 -5.61 -2.42
C PRO A 11 12.90 -6.91 -1.64
N ALA A 12 12.36 -6.87 -0.41
CA ALA A 12 12.11 -8.05 0.42
C ALA A 12 10.88 -8.86 0.03
N ASP A 13 10.09 -8.41 -0.95
CA ASP A 13 8.91 -9.13 -1.41
C ASP A 13 9.33 -10.44 -2.11
N ASN A 14 8.59 -11.51 -1.85
CA ASN A 14 8.72 -12.76 -2.59
C ASN A 14 7.61 -12.94 -3.62
N VAL A 15 6.75 -11.94 -3.80
CA VAL A 15 5.77 -11.86 -4.88
C VAL A 15 5.92 -10.57 -5.68
N VAL A 16 5.50 -10.61 -6.95
CA VAL A 16 5.30 -9.44 -7.81
C VAL A 16 3.84 -9.37 -8.23
N VAL A 17 3.37 -8.18 -8.59
CA VAL A 17 2.00 -7.94 -9.03
C VAL A 17 1.95 -7.85 -10.55
N ALA A 18 1.08 -8.63 -11.19
CA ALA A 18 0.83 -8.56 -12.62
C ALA A 18 0.14 -7.23 -12.99
N ARG A 19 0.69 -6.49 -13.94
CA ARG A 19 0.09 -5.25 -14.48
C ARG A 19 -0.94 -5.51 -15.57
N MET A 20 -0.79 -6.62 -16.23
CA MET A 20 -1.66 -7.08 -17.33
C MET A 20 -1.84 -8.58 -17.24
N ASP A 21 -2.63 -9.13 -18.12
CA ASP A 21 -2.80 -10.58 -18.23
C ASP A 21 -1.49 -11.23 -18.65
N ILE A 22 -0.98 -12.15 -17.84
CA ILE A 22 0.28 -12.86 -18.06
C ILE A 22 -0.03 -14.32 -18.43
N LEU A 23 0.45 -14.74 -19.58
CA LEU A 23 0.26 -16.11 -20.07
C LEU A 23 1.31 -17.07 -19.48
N PRO A 24 0.99 -18.38 -19.39
CA PRO A 24 1.97 -19.37 -18.96
C PRO A 24 3.25 -19.32 -19.79
N GLY A 25 4.40 -19.50 -19.13
CA GLY A 25 5.72 -19.44 -19.77
C GLY A 25 6.27 -18.04 -20.03
N THR A 26 5.47 -16.97 -19.78
CA THR A 26 5.95 -15.58 -19.90
C THR A 26 6.96 -15.27 -18.81
N LYS A 27 8.17 -14.83 -19.16
CA LYS A 27 9.18 -14.36 -18.22
C LYS A 27 8.70 -13.08 -17.55
N ILE A 28 8.72 -13.05 -16.21
CA ILE A 28 8.20 -11.96 -15.39
C ILE A 28 9.28 -11.15 -14.71
N GLU A 29 10.33 -11.81 -14.20
CA GLU A 29 11.46 -11.18 -13.52
C GLU A 29 12.68 -12.14 -13.58
N GLY A 30 13.79 -11.67 -14.15
CA GLY A 30 14.95 -12.53 -14.37
C GLY A 30 14.60 -13.79 -15.18
N GLU A 31 14.92 -14.96 -14.65
CA GLU A 31 14.61 -16.25 -15.29
C GLU A 31 13.28 -16.85 -14.83
N VAL A 32 12.53 -16.17 -13.94
CA VAL A 32 11.25 -16.67 -13.45
C VAL A 32 10.17 -16.50 -14.52
N ALA A 33 9.50 -17.58 -14.88
CA ALA A 33 8.37 -17.58 -15.80
C ALA A 33 7.06 -17.93 -15.06
N ALA A 34 5.95 -17.33 -15.48
CA ALA A 34 4.63 -17.64 -14.94
C ALA A 34 4.26 -19.10 -15.21
N ALA A 35 3.91 -19.86 -14.16
CA ALA A 35 3.53 -21.27 -14.29
C ALA A 35 2.14 -21.46 -14.92
N THR A 36 1.24 -20.51 -14.64
CA THR A 36 -0.14 -20.49 -15.14
C THR A 36 -0.51 -19.11 -15.64
N ARG A 37 -1.70 -18.96 -16.23
CA ARG A 37 -2.24 -17.64 -16.56
C ARG A 37 -2.49 -16.85 -15.27
N VAL A 38 -2.03 -15.60 -15.24
CA VAL A 38 -2.21 -14.70 -14.09
C VAL A 38 -2.90 -13.41 -14.52
N PRO A 39 -4.11 -13.15 -14.02
CA PRO A 39 -4.85 -11.92 -14.33
C PRO A 39 -4.19 -10.64 -13.79
N PRO A 40 -4.52 -9.46 -14.34
CA PRO A 40 -4.05 -8.18 -13.81
C PRO A 40 -4.39 -8.01 -12.32
N GLY A 41 -3.46 -7.43 -11.55
CA GLY A 41 -3.60 -7.21 -10.11
C GLY A 41 -3.30 -8.43 -9.24
N HIS A 42 -3.19 -9.63 -9.83
CA HIS A 42 -2.84 -10.84 -9.10
C HIS A 42 -1.33 -10.95 -8.87
N LYS A 43 -0.95 -11.84 -7.98
CA LYS A 43 0.43 -12.00 -7.49
C LYS A 43 1.08 -13.26 -8.07
N ILE A 44 2.37 -13.15 -8.37
CA ILE A 44 3.19 -14.26 -8.87
C ILE A 44 4.40 -14.39 -7.94
N LEU A 45 4.68 -15.61 -7.53
CA LEU A 45 5.80 -15.94 -6.67
C LEU A 45 7.12 -15.81 -7.45
N THR A 46 8.12 -15.15 -6.88
CA THR A 46 9.40 -14.92 -7.56
C THR A 46 10.52 -15.87 -7.13
N ARG A 47 10.33 -16.65 -6.07
CA ARG A 47 11.22 -17.73 -5.62
C ARG A 47 10.39 -18.91 -5.09
N ALA A 48 10.95 -20.08 -5.06
CA ALA A 48 10.30 -21.21 -4.39
C ALA A 48 10.16 -20.95 -2.89
N ILE A 49 9.05 -21.39 -2.30
CA ILE A 49 8.77 -21.37 -0.86
C ILE A 49 8.16 -22.71 -0.43
N ARG A 50 8.32 -23.03 0.85
CA ARG A 50 7.73 -24.22 1.46
C ARG A 50 6.38 -23.91 2.08
N GLN A 51 5.59 -24.95 2.32
CA GLN A 51 4.38 -24.85 3.12
C GLN A 51 4.66 -24.16 4.46
N GLY A 52 3.79 -23.24 4.87
CA GLY A 52 3.93 -22.46 6.09
C GLY A 52 4.86 -21.26 6.00
N GLU A 53 5.64 -21.10 4.91
CA GLU A 53 6.45 -19.90 4.74
C GLU A 53 5.59 -18.66 4.44
N PRO A 54 6.01 -17.47 4.93
CA PRO A 54 5.26 -16.23 4.73
C PRO A 54 5.38 -15.71 3.29
N LEU A 55 4.26 -15.31 2.73
CA LEU A 55 4.15 -14.53 1.52
C LEU A 55 4.25 -13.04 1.86
N ARG A 56 5.18 -12.32 1.19
CA ARG A 56 5.45 -10.91 1.46
C ARG A 56 5.15 -10.05 0.24
N LYS A 57 4.38 -8.99 0.50
CA LYS A 57 4.11 -7.90 -0.44
C LYS A 57 4.22 -6.58 0.29
N TYR A 58 4.95 -5.64 -0.27
CA TYR A 58 5.22 -4.34 0.37
C TYR A 58 5.95 -4.50 1.72
N ASN A 59 6.87 -5.45 1.78
CA ASN A 59 7.55 -5.91 3.01
C ASN A 59 6.61 -6.37 4.13
N GLN A 60 5.32 -6.58 3.86
CA GLN A 60 4.33 -7.05 4.82
C GLN A 60 3.98 -8.51 4.53
N ILE A 61 3.76 -9.29 5.59
CA ILE A 61 3.20 -10.63 5.47
C ILE A 61 1.74 -10.49 5.04
N ILE A 62 1.40 -11.08 3.89
CA ILE A 62 0.04 -11.10 3.34
C ILE A 62 -0.67 -12.44 3.52
N GLY A 63 0.01 -13.42 4.08
CA GLY A 63 -0.45 -14.76 4.35
C GLY A 63 0.68 -15.77 4.35
N PHE A 64 0.33 -17.03 4.45
CA PHE A 64 1.27 -18.16 4.48
C PHE A 64 0.89 -19.16 3.39
N ALA A 65 1.92 -19.79 2.80
CA ALA A 65 1.71 -20.82 1.78
C ALA A 65 1.03 -22.06 2.40
N THR A 66 0.01 -22.59 1.73
CA THR A 66 -0.69 -23.82 2.18
C THR A 66 0.00 -25.09 1.73
N GLU A 67 0.96 -24.99 0.81
CA GLU A 67 1.72 -26.07 0.19
C GLU A 67 3.10 -25.57 -0.27
N ASP A 68 3.98 -26.47 -0.70
CA ASP A 68 5.23 -26.09 -1.33
C ASP A 68 4.93 -25.49 -2.71
N LEU A 69 5.45 -24.28 -2.96
CA LEU A 69 5.19 -23.52 -4.17
C LEU A 69 6.49 -23.22 -4.92
N ALA A 70 6.48 -23.48 -6.22
CA ALA A 70 7.60 -23.13 -7.08
C ALA A 70 7.57 -21.65 -7.50
N ALA A 71 8.74 -21.10 -7.89
CA ALA A 71 8.80 -19.79 -8.54
C ALA A 71 7.90 -19.78 -9.79
N GLY A 72 7.21 -18.66 -10.02
CA GLY A 72 6.23 -18.52 -11.10
C GLY A 72 4.79 -18.91 -10.71
N ALA A 73 4.57 -19.47 -9.53
CA ALA A 73 3.25 -19.85 -9.07
C ALA A 73 2.34 -18.61 -8.90
N HIS A 74 1.09 -18.73 -9.34
CA HIS A 74 0.04 -17.74 -9.11
C HIS A 74 -0.44 -17.84 -7.66
N ILE A 75 -0.33 -16.74 -6.92
CA ILE A 75 -0.72 -16.67 -5.50
C ILE A 75 -2.13 -16.12 -5.35
N HIS A 76 -3.00 -16.92 -4.76
CA HIS A 76 -4.39 -16.56 -4.48
C HIS A 76 -4.93 -17.38 -3.27
N THR A 77 -6.23 -17.27 -2.98
CA THR A 77 -6.89 -17.93 -1.86
C THR A 77 -6.80 -19.45 -1.85
N HIS A 78 -6.49 -20.08 -2.97
CA HIS A 78 -6.33 -21.54 -3.05
C HIS A 78 -4.99 -22.05 -2.48
N ASN A 79 -3.97 -21.19 -2.40
CA ASN A 79 -2.64 -21.56 -1.93
C ASN A 79 -2.01 -20.54 -0.95
N CYS A 80 -2.84 -19.61 -0.44
CA CYS A 80 -2.44 -18.62 0.54
C CYS A 80 -3.54 -18.46 1.59
N VAL A 81 -3.19 -18.62 2.85
CA VAL A 81 -4.09 -18.51 4.01
C VAL A 81 -3.57 -17.48 5.00
N MET A 82 -4.47 -16.81 5.72
CA MET A 82 -4.07 -15.97 6.86
C MET A 82 -3.63 -16.85 8.02
N GLY A 83 -2.66 -16.35 8.79
CA GLY A 83 -2.16 -16.96 10.00
C GLY A 83 -1.78 -15.89 11.02
N ASP A 84 -1.59 -16.33 12.24
CA ASP A 84 -1.13 -15.44 13.31
C ASP A 84 0.38 -15.18 13.14
N PHE A 85 0.76 -13.93 13.28
CA PHE A 85 2.16 -13.49 13.32
C PHE A 85 2.28 -12.21 14.13
N GLU A 86 3.37 -12.10 14.85
CA GLU A 86 3.69 -10.89 15.57
C GLU A 86 4.04 -9.77 14.58
N ARG A 87 3.48 -8.60 14.83
CA ARG A 87 3.82 -7.37 14.11
C ARG A 87 4.51 -6.44 15.09
N ASP A 88 5.68 -6.00 14.72
CA ASP A 88 6.33 -4.90 15.43
C ASP A 88 5.63 -3.58 15.04
N TYR A 89 4.66 -3.20 15.86
CA TYR A 89 4.01 -1.90 15.74
C TYR A 89 4.75 -0.89 16.61
N ALA A 90 5.71 -0.21 16.04
CA ALA A 90 6.30 0.98 16.64
C ALA A 90 5.31 2.15 16.53
N PHE A 91 4.37 2.23 17.48
CA PHE A 91 3.42 3.33 17.52
C PHE A 91 4.14 4.65 17.76
N CYS A 92 3.76 5.69 17.02
CA CYS A 92 4.31 7.04 17.14
C CYS A 92 5.84 7.12 16.94
N ALA A 93 6.45 6.20 16.19
CA ALA A 93 7.89 6.19 15.95
C ALA A 93 8.41 7.46 15.26
N ASP A 94 7.59 8.06 14.39
CA ASP A 94 7.89 9.29 13.64
C ASP A 94 7.17 10.52 14.20
N THR A 95 6.88 10.52 15.50
CA THR A 95 6.25 11.68 16.14
C THR A 95 7.28 12.80 16.31
N HIS A 96 7.04 13.90 15.63
CA HIS A 96 7.81 15.14 15.80
C HIS A 96 6.94 16.20 16.49
N PRO A 97 7.43 16.82 17.57
CA PRO A 97 6.76 17.98 18.15
C PRO A 97 6.60 19.08 17.09
N THR A 98 5.45 19.78 17.13
CA THR A 98 5.24 20.92 16.24
C THR A 98 6.08 22.10 16.72
N ASP A 99 6.98 22.59 15.88
CA ASP A 99 7.73 23.81 16.14
C ASP A 99 6.85 25.02 15.83
N TYR A 100 6.63 25.85 16.86
CA TYR A 100 5.88 27.09 16.70
C TYR A 100 6.80 28.22 16.27
N ILE A 101 6.33 29.02 15.31
CA ILE A 101 7.06 30.19 14.85
C ILE A 101 7.13 31.22 15.98
N THR A 102 8.33 31.72 16.29
CA THR A 102 8.55 32.76 17.28
C THR A 102 9.31 33.94 16.64
N PRO A 103 8.76 35.17 16.65
CA PRO A 103 7.46 35.56 17.19
C PRO A 103 6.29 35.01 16.38
N ALA A 104 5.13 34.87 17.03
CA ALA A 104 3.91 34.40 16.39
C ALA A 104 3.55 35.27 15.17
N ALA A 105 3.24 34.64 14.04
CA ALA A 105 2.77 35.36 12.87
C ALA A 105 1.41 36.04 13.16
N THR A 106 1.26 37.26 12.70
CA THR A 106 0.03 38.04 12.86
C THR A 106 -0.52 38.49 11.51
N PHE A 107 -1.80 38.79 11.48
CA PHE A 107 -2.47 39.30 10.28
C PHE A 107 -3.52 40.34 10.67
N MET A 108 -3.91 41.20 9.72
CA MET A 108 -5.00 42.15 9.88
C MET A 108 -6.33 41.43 9.63
N GLY A 109 -7.09 41.20 10.70
CA GLY A 109 -8.39 40.53 10.65
C GLY A 109 -9.54 41.43 11.06
N TYR A 110 -10.76 40.90 11.03
CA TYR A 110 -11.97 41.57 11.50
C TYR A 110 -12.29 41.13 12.92
N ARG A 111 -12.36 42.08 13.85
CA ARG A 111 -12.83 41.81 15.20
C ARG A 111 -14.36 41.88 15.24
N ARG A 112 -15.01 40.81 15.67
CA ARG A 112 -16.47 40.75 15.83
C ARG A 112 -16.90 41.28 17.17
N ALA A 113 -18.19 41.69 17.27
CA ALA A 113 -18.77 42.24 18.50
C ALA A 113 -18.71 41.26 19.69
N ASP A 114 -18.72 39.95 19.43
CA ASP A 114 -18.59 38.88 20.44
C ASP A 114 -17.13 38.61 20.86
N GLY A 115 -16.16 39.41 20.41
CA GLY A 115 -14.74 39.29 20.73
C GLY A 115 -13.95 38.32 19.85
N ARG A 116 -14.60 37.54 18.96
CA ARG A 116 -13.91 36.67 18.01
C ARG A 116 -13.21 37.47 16.93
N SER A 117 -12.11 36.90 16.43
CA SER A 117 -11.42 37.41 15.23
C SER A 117 -11.81 36.56 14.02
N ALA A 118 -12.00 37.20 12.87
CA ALA A 118 -12.38 36.54 11.65
C ALA A 118 -11.52 36.99 10.46
N THR A 119 -11.36 36.16 9.50
CA THR A 119 -10.78 36.43 8.18
C THR A 119 -11.89 36.43 7.13
N ARG A 120 -11.61 36.94 5.93
CA ARG A 120 -12.50 36.83 4.78
C ARG A 120 -12.31 35.52 4.01
N ASN A 121 -11.44 34.64 4.48
CA ASN A 121 -11.09 33.43 3.79
C ASN A 121 -12.22 32.39 3.83
N TYR A 122 -12.35 31.65 2.74
CA TYR A 122 -13.23 30.50 2.68
C TYR A 122 -12.65 29.36 3.53
N LEU A 123 -13.52 28.57 4.15
CA LEU A 123 -13.15 27.31 4.77
C LEU A 123 -13.12 26.23 3.69
N GLY A 124 -11.93 25.75 3.36
CA GLY A 124 -11.76 24.62 2.44
C GLY A 124 -11.81 23.30 3.22
N ILE A 125 -12.73 22.40 2.83
CA ILE A 125 -12.78 21.03 3.36
C ILE A 125 -12.30 20.10 2.27
N VAL A 126 -11.16 19.43 2.51
CA VAL A 126 -10.56 18.48 1.58
C VAL A 126 -10.69 17.09 2.18
N THR A 127 -11.33 16.18 1.45
CA THR A 127 -11.45 14.80 1.87
C THR A 127 -10.22 14.01 1.44
N THR A 128 -9.71 13.16 2.32
CA THR A 128 -8.56 12.29 2.05
C THR A 128 -8.97 10.95 1.42
N VAL A 129 -10.28 10.68 1.37
CA VAL A 129 -10.86 9.45 0.82
C VAL A 129 -12.22 9.73 0.19
N ASN A 130 -12.52 9.08 -0.93
CA ASN A 130 -13.76 9.30 -1.68
C ASN A 130 -15.04 9.00 -0.88
N CYS A 131 -15.02 8.02 0.03
CA CYS A 131 -16.18 7.68 0.86
C CYS A 131 -16.62 8.80 1.81
N SER A 132 -15.75 9.74 2.17
CA SER A 132 -16.10 10.90 3.00
C SER A 132 -16.57 12.13 2.19
N ALA A 133 -16.55 12.07 0.86
CA ALA A 133 -16.92 13.19 0.00
C ALA A 133 -18.41 13.62 0.16
N ALA A 134 -19.31 12.68 0.40
CA ALA A 134 -20.72 12.97 0.63
C ALA A 134 -20.93 13.77 1.92
N THR A 135 -20.26 13.37 3.02
CA THR A 135 -20.32 14.03 4.32
C THR A 135 -19.79 15.47 4.28
N SER A 136 -18.74 15.73 3.47
CA SER A 136 -18.18 17.07 3.34
C SER A 136 -19.00 18.05 2.49
N ARG A 137 -20.05 17.54 1.78
CA ARG A 137 -20.99 18.35 1.00
C ARG A 137 -22.28 18.72 1.77
N MET A 138 -22.51 18.09 2.91
CA MET A 138 -23.65 18.37 3.80
C MET A 138 -23.38 19.57 4.68
#